data_5007b870d8e753532aa3a5ff163340d4
#
_entry.id   5007b870d8e753532aa3a5ff163340d4
#
_cell.length_a   1.000
_cell.length_b   1.000
_cell.length_c   1.000
_cell.angle_alpha   90.00
_cell.angle_beta   90.00
_cell.angle_gamma   90.00
#
_symmetry.space_group_name_H-M   'P 1'
#
loop_
_entity.id
_entity.type
_entity.pdbx_description
1 polymer ?
#
loop_
_entity_poly.entity_id
_entity_poly.type
_entity_poly.pdbx_seq_one_letter_code
_entity_poly.pdbx_strand_id
1 'polypeptide(L)'
;MILYYVRHGDPIYEPDMLTEQGHLQAEALAKRLSLYGVDEIYSSTSVRAMETARPTCELLGKTLTTMDWMHEKHCADAFGVPICEGGRLTWLWARPEYADLLCSREVREMGDRWCEHPAFSQMGFKEYYADMKKNIDGFIASLGYEHDREKGLYRVTGNNKEKRVALFAHEGVAKVFMSEVLDIPYPYYVEHFEMKHTGVTAIYFDEGRNDYDFHGYARARVLTLSNDSHLFRDGLPTTHTSTGLREQY
;
A
#
# COMPACT_ATOMS: atom_id res chain seq x y z
N MET A 1 0.37 -16.66 -6.36
CA MET A 1 0.62 -16.04 -5.03
C MET A 1 -0.44 -15.00 -4.73
N ILE A 2 -0.80 -14.82 -3.46
CA ILE A 2 -1.64 -13.69 -3.03
C ILE A 2 -0.81 -12.80 -2.10
N LEU A 3 -0.75 -11.50 -2.41
CA LEU A 3 -0.19 -10.48 -1.54
C LEU A 3 -1.33 -9.67 -0.92
N TYR A 4 -1.43 -9.68 0.41
CA TYR A 4 -2.33 -8.85 1.18
C TYR A 4 -1.58 -7.59 1.62
N TYR A 5 -1.85 -6.46 0.98
CA TYR A 5 -1.40 -5.16 1.48
C TYR A 5 -2.41 -4.65 2.51
N VAL A 6 -1.94 -4.31 3.69
CA VAL A 6 -2.76 -3.91 4.82
C VAL A 6 -2.32 -2.54 5.32
N ARG A 7 -3.22 -1.58 5.42
CA ARG A 7 -2.95 -0.34 6.13
C ARG A 7 -3.00 -0.58 7.65
N HIS A 8 -2.13 0.09 8.41
CA HIS A 8 -2.15 0.06 9.89
C HIS A 8 -3.55 0.39 10.46
N GLY A 9 -3.81 -0.01 11.69
CA GLY A 9 -5.02 0.34 12.45
C GLY A 9 -5.07 1.83 12.82
N ASP A 10 -6.15 2.25 13.47
CA ASP A 10 -6.36 3.64 13.89
C ASP A 10 -5.18 4.14 14.74
N PRO A 11 -4.48 5.24 14.34
CA PRO A 11 -3.20 5.61 14.92
C PRO A 11 -3.27 6.78 15.91
N ILE A 12 -2.31 6.79 16.82
CA ILE A 12 -1.72 8.00 17.42
C ILE A 12 -0.42 8.25 16.66
N TYR A 13 -0.21 9.48 16.17
CA TYR A 13 1.00 9.80 15.41
C TYR A 13 2.16 10.27 16.31
N GLU A 14 1.86 10.81 17.49
CA GLU A 14 2.87 11.27 18.44
C GLU A 14 2.41 10.92 19.87
N PRO A 15 3.05 9.93 20.53
CA PRO A 15 4.05 9.00 20.00
C PRO A 15 3.46 8.04 18.94
N ASP A 16 4.30 7.50 18.04
CA ASP A 16 3.86 6.55 16.99
C ASP A 16 3.37 5.23 17.60
N MET A 17 2.04 5.02 17.60
CA MET A 17 1.38 3.83 18.17
C MET A 17 -0.05 3.68 17.66
N LEU A 18 -0.72 2.59 18.01
CA LEU A 18 -2.17 2.45 17.80
C LEU A 18 -2.97 3.08 18.93
N THR A 19 -4.19 3.53 18.61
CA THR A 19 -5.22 3.80 19.62
C THR A 19 -5.77 2.49 20.18
N GLU A 20 -6.58 2.56 21.26
CA GLU A 20 -7.33 1.41 21.74
C GLU A 20 -8.21 0.81 20.63
N GLN A 21 -8.87 1.65 19.84
CA GLN A 21 -9.64 1.26 18.66
C GLN A 21 -8.75 0.57 17.63
N GLY A 22 -7.56 1.09 17.37
CA GLY A 22 -6.59 0.50 16.44
C GLY A 22 -6.15 -0.91 16.85
N HIS A 23 -5.97 -1.16 18.14
CA HIS A 23 -5.69 -2.51 18.66
C HIS A 23 -6.84 -3.48 18.43
N LEU A 24 -8.09 -3.07 18.69
CA LEU A 24 -9.28 -3.90 18.40
C LEU A 24 -9.41 -4.20 16.92
N GLN A 25 -9.13 -3.22 16.05
CA GLN A 25 -9.11 -3.42 14.60
C GLN A 25 -8.04 -4.42 14.18
N ALA A 26 -6.85 -4.37 14.78
CA ALA A 26 -5.75 -5.30 14.50
C ALA A 26 -6.10 -6.74 14.92
N GLU A 27 -6.77 -6.92 16.05
CA GLU A 27 -7.25 -8.23 16.51
C GLU A 27 -8.32 -8.81 15.57
N ALA A 28 -9.29 -8.00 15.15
CA ALA A 28 -10.32 -8.41 14.20
C ALA A 28 -9.70 -8.82 12.84
N LEU A 29 -8.72 -8.05 12.37
CA LEU A 29 -7.96 -8.37 11.16
C LEU A 29 -7.19 -9.68 11.31
N ALA A 30 -6.53 -9.91 12.45
CA ALA A 30 -5.75 -11.11 12.70
C ALA A 30 -6.63 -12.38 12.63
N LYS A 31 -7.84 -12.34 13.18
CA LYS A 31 -8.83 -13.44 13.06
C LYS A 31 -9.16 -13.72 11.58
N ARG A 32 -9.28 -12.69 10.74
CA ARG A 32 -9.53 -12.86 9.31
C ARG A 32 -8.35 -13.48 8.58
N LEU A 33 -7.15 -12.92 8.78
CA LEU A 33 -5.94 -13.40 8.11
C LEU A 33 -5.56 -14.83 8.57
N SER A 34 -5.85 -15.18 9.82
CA SER A 34 -5.64 -16.56 10.32
C SER A 34 -6.51 -17.60 9.61
N LEU A 35 -7.74 -17.22 9.19
CA LEU A 35 -8.61 -18.10 8.41
C LEU A 35 -8.09 -18.34 7.00
N TYR A 36 -7.40 -17.36 6.42
CA TYR A 36 -6.81 -17.50 5.09
C TYR A 36 -5.50 -18.29 5.12
N GLY A 37 -4.79 -18.23 6.25
CA GLY A 37 -3.41 -18.67 6.37
C GLY A 37 -2.46 -17.69 5.65
N VAL A 38 -1.40 -17.29 6.34
CA VAL A 38 -0.35 -16.42 5.77
C VAL A 38 0.98 -17.11 6.01
N ASP A 39 1.81 -17.20 4.96
CA ASP A 39 3.10 -17.89 5.00
C ASP A 39 4.21 -16.97 5.50
N GLU A 40 4.21 -15.72 5.05
CA GLU A 40 5.21 -14.70 5.38
C GLU A 40 4.52 -13.38 5.73
N ILE A 41 5.03 -12.70 6.76
CA ILE A 41 4.50 -11.44 7.26
C ILE A 41 5.60 -10.39 7.26
N TYR A 42 5.33 -9.29 6.56
CA TYR A 42 6.20 -8.13 6.45
C TYR A 42 5.52 -6.89 7.01
N SER A 43 6.31 -5.95 7.52
CA SER A 43 5.81 -4.66 7.99
C SER A 43 6.79 -3.52 7.73
N SER A 44 6.25 -2.32 7.57
CA SER A 44 6.99 -1.10 7.83
C SER A 44 7.63 -1.11 9.22
N THR A 45 8.72 -0.39 9.40
CA THR A 45 9.39 -0.22 10.71
C THR A 45 8.63 0.72 11.67
N SER A 46 7.55 1.36 11.24
CA SER A 46 6.75 2.20 12.13
C SER A 46 6.02 1.38 13.20
N VAL A 47 5.93 1.92 14.43
CA VAL A 47 5.35 1.18 15.56
C VAL A 47 3.90 0.80 15.29
N ARG A 48 3.06 1.72 14.79
CA ARG A 48 1.64 1.45 14.47
C ARG A 48 1.44 0.33 13.43
N ALA A 49 2.35 0.20 12.45
CA ALA A 49 2.27 -0.89 11.47
C ALA A 49 2.68 -2.23 12.07
N MET A 50 3.74 -2.24 12.87
CA MET A 50 4.18 -3.44 13.60
C MET A 50 3.15 -3.90 14.63
N GLU A 51 2.53 -2.98 15.37
CA GLU A 51 1.45 -3.29 16.31
C GLU A 51 0.22 -3.89 15.61
N THR A 52 -0.10 -3.39 14.40
CA THR A 52 -1.18 -3.97 13.59
C THR A 52 -0.86 -5.40 13.13
N ALA A 53 0.40 -5.69 12.81
CA ALA A 53 0.84 -7.02 12.36
C ALA A 53 0.93 -8.04 13.49
N ARG A 54 1.25 -7.58 14.71
CA ARG A 54 1.57 -8.44 15.86
C ARG A 54 0.51 -9.50 16.16
N PRO A 55 -0.80 -9.19 16.29
CA PRO A 55 -1.81 -10.21 16.58
C PRO A 55 -1.88 -11.29 15.49
N THR A 56 -1.64 -10.93 14.22
CA THR A 56 -1.58 -11.91 13.12
C THR A 56 -0.37 -12.83 13.28
N CYS A 57 0.79 -12.29 13.64
CA CYS A 57 2.00 -13.08 13.89
C CYS A 57 1.80 -14.06 15.04
N GLU A 58 1.20 -13.63 16.12
CA GLU A 58 0.92 -14.44 17.30
C GLU A 58 -0.06 -15.60 17.00
N LEU A 59 -1.19 -15.30 16.33
CA LEU A 59 -2.18 -16.32 15.99
C LEU A 59 -1.64 -17.38 15.00
N LEU A 60 -0.74 -16.98 14.11
CA LEU A 60 -0.19 -17.89 13.09
C LEU A 60 1.17 -18.51 13.49
N GLY A 61 1.77 -18.09 14.61
CA GLY A 61 3.12 -18.51 15.01
C GLY A 61 4.19 -18.09 13.99
N LYS A 62 4.04 -16.90 13.39
CA LYS A 62 4.95 -16.38 12.35
C LYS A 62 5.82 -15.26 12.87
N THR A 63 7.02 -15.15 12.30
CA THR A 63 7.94 -14.04 12.57
C THR A 63 7.62 -12.84 11.68
N LEU A 64 7.70 -11.65 12.24
CA LEU A 64 7.58 -10.39 11.52
C LEU A 64 8.93 -10.00 10.91
N THR A 65 8.96 -9.76 9.60
CA THR A 65 10.10 -9.15 8.91
C THR A 65 9.81 -7.68 8.65
N THR A 66 10.66 -6.79 9.12
CA THR A 66 10.48 -5.34 8.94
C THR A 66 11.27 -4.81 7.76
N MET A 67 10.70 -3.79 7.09
CA MET A 67 11.29 -3.13 5.92
C MET A 67 11.24 -1.61 6.12
N ASP A 68 12.41 -0.99 6.29
CA ASP A 68 12.51 0.44 6.57
C ASP A 68 12.05 1.33 5.39
N TRP A 69 12.27 0.90 4.16
CA TRP A 69 11.82 1.63 2.98
C TRP A 69 10.28 1.79 2.88
N MET A 70 9.53 0.98 3.66
CA MET A 70 8.06 1.09 3.79
C MET A 70 7.63 2.11 4.86
N HIS A 71 8.57 2.72 5.61
CA HIS A 71 8.23 3.67 6.66
C HIS A 71 7.63 4.95 6.07
N GLU A 72 6.44 5.34 6.55
CA GLU A 72 5.67 6.47 5.99
C GLU A 72 6.40 7.81 6.07
N LYS A 73 7.37 7.94 6.98
CA LYS A 73 8.19 9.14 7.07
C LYS A 73 8.90 9.47 5.76
N HIS A 74 9.45 8.47 5.07
CA HIS A 74 10.12 8.67 3.78
C HIS A 74 9.15 9.21 2.73
N CYS A 75 7.92 8.69 2.72
CA CYS A 75 6.84 9.19 1.87
C CYS A 75 6.44 10.63 2.26
N ALA A 76 6.30 10.90 3.56
CA ALA A 76 5.93 12.22 4.06
C ALA A 76 7.02 13.27 3.79
N ASP A 77 8.29 12.91 3.88
CA ASP A 77 9.41 13.80 3.54
C ASP A 77 9.41 14.17 2.05
N ALA A 78 8.95 13.26 1.17
CA ALA A 78 8.87 13.50 -0.28
C ALA A 78 7.58 14.23 -0.69
N PHE A 79 6.43 13.81 -0.18
CA PHE A 79 5.09 14.29 -0.59
C PHE A 79 4.44 15.28 0.39
N GLY A 80 5.13 15.61 1.48
CA GLY A 80 4.66 16.61 2.45
C GLY A 80 4.85 18.02 1.91
N VAL A 81 3.77 18.80 1.90
CA VAL A 81 3.79 20.21 1.51
C VAL A 81 3.25 21.07 2.64
N PRO A 82 3.77 22.31 2.85
CA PRO A 82 3.25 23.18 3.90
C PRO A 82 1.80 23.58 3.65
N ILE A 83 0.98 23.58 4.69
CA ILE A 83 -0.40 24.10 4.62
C ILE A 83 -0.37 25.62 4.41
N CYS A 84 0.58 26.29 5.07
CA CYS A 84 0.89 27.71 4.90
C CYS A 84 2.39 27.90 5.15
N GLU A 85 2.91 29.07 4.82
CA GLU A 85 4.33 29.39 5.03
C GLU A 85 4.74 29.15 6.49
N GLY A 86 5.72 28.26 6.73
CA GLY A 86 6.15 27.82 8.05
C GLY A 86 5.17 26.94 8.81
N GLY A 87 4.09 26.49 8.17
CA GLY A 87 3.02 25.71 8.77
C GLY A 87 3.29 24.20 8.80
N ARG A 88 2.35 23.47 9.45
CA ARG A 88 2.34 22.01 9.48
C ARG A 88 2.28 21.46 8.06
N LEU A 89 2.96 20.35 7.80
CA LEU A 89 2.89 19.64 6.52
C LEU A 89 1.55 18.92 6.36
N THR A 90 1.09 18.86 5.14
CA THR A 90 -0.01 17.99 4.69
C THR A 90 0.44 17.24 3.44
N TRP A 91 -0.34 16.26 3.03
CA TRP A 91 -0.06 15.53 1.80
C TRP A 91 -0.27 16.40 0.56
N LEU A 92 0.59 16.24 -0.44
CA LEU A 92 0.48 16.94 -1.72
C LEU A 92 -0.94 16.87 -2.31
N TRP A 93 -1.49 15.67 -2.39
CA TRP A 93 -2.84 15.43 -2.94
C TRP A 93 -3.99 15.98 -2.08
N ALA A 94 -3.73 16.39 -0.85
CA ALA A 94 -4.70 17.08 -0.01
C ALA A 94 -4.75 18.61 -0.25
N ARG A 95 -3.86 19.12 -1.10
CA ARG A 95 -3.81 20.54 -1.49
C ARG A 95 -4.49 20.74 -2.84
N PRO A 96 -5.56 21.57 -2.91
CA PRO A 96 -6.35 21.72 -4.13
C PRO A 96 -5.53 22.03 -5.39
N GLU A 97 -4.51 22.91 -5.27
CA GLU A 97 -3.67 23.28 -6.38
C GLU A 97 -2.84 22.13 -6.97
N TYR A 98 -2.45 21.16 -6.14
CA TYR A 98 -1.72 19.98 -6.59
C TYR A 98 -2.67 18.85 -7.00
N ALA A 99 -3.80 18.69 -6.32
CA ALA A 99 -4.84 17.75 -6.71
C ALA A 99 -5.37 18.08 -8.11
N ASP A 100 -5.70 19.35 -8.38
CA ASP A 100 -6.12 19.82 -9.70
C ASP A 100 -5.06 19.55 -10.77
N LEU A 101 -3.79 19.75 -10.42
CA LEU A 101 -2.66 19.49 -11.32
C LEU A 101 -2.50 17.99 -11.60
N LEU A 102 -2.54 17.13 -10.57
CA LEU A 102 -2.49 15.68 -10.73
C LEU A 102 -3.64 15.16 -11.58
N CYS A 103 -4.84 15.77 -11.45
CA CYS A 103 -6.01 15.46 -12.27
C CYS A 103 -5.93 16.04 -13.69
N SER A 104 -5.01 16.97 -13.94
CA SER A 104 -4.90 17.62 -15.25
C SER A 104 -4.55 16.64 -16.36
N ARG A 105 -5.05 16.90 -17.57
CA ARG A 105 -4.73 16.10 -18.75
C ARG A 105 -3.23 16.11 -19.03
N GLU A 106 -2.59 17.26 -18.86
CA GLU A 106 -1.15 17.44 -19.09
C GLU A 106 -0.32 16.46 -18.25
N VAL A 107 -0.52 16.43 -16.93
CA VAL A 107 0.22 15.56 -16.01
C VAL A 107 -0.13 14.08 -16.24
N ARG A 108 -1.41 13.78 -16.44
CA ARG A 108 -1.88 12.39 -16.66
C ARG A 108 -1.32 11.79 -17.95
N GLU A 109 -1.19 12.56 -19.03
CA GLU A 109 -0.57 12.11 -20.29
C GLU A 109 0.94 11.90 -20.18
N MET A 110 1.62 12.42 -19.15
CA MET A 110 3.03 12.12 -18.88
C MET A 110 3.25 10.70 -18.36
N GLY A 111 2.20 10.03 -17.86
CA GLY A 111 2.28 8.67 -17.34
C GLY A 111 3.32 8.56 -16.22
N ASP A 112 4.27 7.61 -16.33
CA ASP A 112 5.32 7.39 -15.32
C ASP A 112 6.30 8.57 -15.17
N ARG A 113 6.30 9.50 -16.11
CA ARG A 113 7.15 10.71 -16.03
C ARG A 113 6.47 11.90 -15.39
N TRP A 114 5.32 11.72 -14.76
CA TRP A 114 4.53 12.79 -14.13
C TRP A 114 5.36 13.68 -13.19
N CYS A 115 6.32 13.11 -12.45
CA CYS A 115 7.19 13.85 -11.54
C CYS A 115 8.21 14.75 -12.24
N GLU A 116 8.36 14.63 -13.57
CA GLU A 116 9.19 15.53 -14.39
C GLU A 116 8.46 16.82 -14.79
N HIS A 117 7.16 16.92 -14.47
CA HIS A 117 6.41 18.15 -14.70
C HIS A 117 7.05 19.34 -13.93
N PRO A 118 7.21 20.53 -14.54
CA PRO A 118 7.89 21.66 -13.92
C PRO A 118 7.41 22.04 -12.52
N ALA A 119 6.11 21.89 -12.24
CA ALA A 119 5.54 22.16 -10.92
C ALA A 119 6.02 21.20 -9.83
N PHE A 120 6.49 20.00 -10.19
CA PHE A 120 6.98 18.97 -9.27
C PHE A 120 8.51 18.85 -9.25
N SER A 121 9.19 19.44 -10.23
CA SER A 121 10.64 19.26 -10.43
C SER A 121 11.53 19.77 -9.29
N GLN A 122 11.01 20.66 -8.45
CA GLN A 122 11.71 21.20 -7.29
C GLN A 122 11.46 20.39 -6.00
N MET A 123 10.66 19.34 -6.08
CA MET A 123 10.27 18.51 -4.96
C MET A 123 11.01 17.16 -5.03
N GLY A 124 11.22 16.50 -3.91
CA GLY A 124 11.97 15.22 -3.83
C GLY A 124 11.23 13.99 -4.36
N PHE A 125 10.19 14.19 -5.19
CA PHE A 125 9.35 13.08 -5.68
C PHE A 125 10.11 12.13 -6.59
N LYS A 126 10.93 12.66 -7.48
CA LYS A 126 11.61 11.86 -8.51
C LYS A 126 12.55 10.84 -7.88
N GLU A 127 13.34 11.29 -6.93
CA GLU A 127 14.30 10.45 -6.21
C GLU A 127 13.57 9.42 -5.36
N TYR A 128 12.60 9.85 -4.57
CA TYR A 128 11.80 8.94 -3.73
C TYR A 128 11.06 7.91 -4.58
N TYR A 129 10.44 8.34 -5.69
CA TYR A 129 9.69 7.44 -6.57
C TYR A 129 10.61 6.41 -7.23
N ALA A 130 11.80 6.81 -7.66
CA ALA A 130 12.80 5.91 -8.23
C ALA A 130 13.29 4.87 -7.20
N ASP A 131 13.55 5.30 -5.96
CA ASP A 131 13.95 4.40 -4.86
C ASP A 131 12.82 3.43 -4.49
N MET A 132 11.58 3.92 -4.40
CA MET A 132 10.42 3.07 -4.14
C MET A 132 10.22 2.02 -5.22
N LYS A 133 10.30 2.42 -6.50
CA LYS A 133 10.22 1.52 -7.65
C LYS A 133 11.23 0.38 -7.53
N LYS A 134 12.49 0.72 -7.27
CA LYS A 134 13.56 -0.26 -7.10
C LYS A 134 13.29 -1.21 -5.92
N ASN A 135 12.85 -0.68 -4.78
CA ASN A 135 12.57 -1.47 -3.58
C ASN A 135 11.36 -2.39 -3.79
N ILE A 136 10.30 -1.89 -4.43
CA ILE A 136 9.09 -2.66 -4.75
C ILE A 136 9.45 -3.80 -5.71
N ASP A 137 10.17 -3.51 -6.80
CA ASP A 137 10.60 -4.53 -7.76
C ASP A 137 11.48 -5.59 -7.08
N GLY A 138 12.44 -5.18 -6.25
CA GLY A 138 13.28 -6.09 -5.49
C GLY A 138 12.49 -6.96 -4.51
N PHE A 139 11.50 -6.39 -3.83
CA PHE A 139 10.62 -7.13 -2.92
C PHE A 139 9.77 -8.16 -3.68
N ILE A 140 9.09 -7.76 -4.74
CA ILE A 140 8.25 -8.65 -5.55
C ILE A 140 9.10 -9.75 -6.23
N ALA A 141 10.31 -9.40 -6.69
CA ALA A 141 11.26 -10.37 -7.25
C ALA A 141 11.71 -11.40 -6.18
N SER A 142 11.94 -10.99 -4.93
CA SER A 142 12.26 -11.92 -3.84
C SER A 142 11.14 -12.92 -3.55
N LEU A 143 9.90 -12.55 -3.91
CA LEU A 143 8.73 -13.43 -3.83
C LEU A 143 8.55 -14.30 -5.09
N GLY A 144 9.48 -14.24 -6.05
CA GLY A 144 9.50 -15.07 -7.25
C GLY A 144 8.77 -14.46 -8.47
N TYR A 145 8.61 -13.13 -8.53
CA TYR A 145 7.93 -12.43 -9.63
C TYR A 145 8.73 -11.21 -10.06
N GLU A 146 9.49 -11.32 -11.15
CA GLU A 146 10.25 -10.21 -11.72
C GLU A 146 9.37 -9.35 -12.63
N HIS A 147 9.31 -8.05 -12.38
CA HIS A 147 8.50 -7.12 -13.15
C HIS A 147 9.09 -6.89 -14.54
N ASP A 148 8.37 -7.28 -15.58
CA ASP A 148 8.63 -6.99 -16.99
C ASP A 148 7.78 -5.78 -17.42
N ARG A 149 8.34 -4.58 -17.26
CA ARG A 149 7.64 -3.33 -17.48
C ARG A 149 7.29 -3.05 -18.94
N GLU A 150 7.99 -3.70 -19.90
CA GLU A 150 7.64 -3.56 -21.31
C GLU A 150 6.33 -4.28 -21.64
N LYS A 151 6.04 -5.36 -20.89
CA LYS A 151 4.82 -6.15 -21.07
C LYS A 151 3.71 -5.80 -20.09
N GLY A 152 4.02 -5.08 -19.01
CA GLY A 152 3.09 -4.89 -17.88
C GLY A 152 2.74 -6.22 -17.21
N LEU A 153 3.70 -7.13 -17.10
CA LEU A 153 3.55 -8.48 -16.56
C LEU A 153 4.70 -8.82 -15.61
N TYR A 154 4.54 -9.90 -14.88
CA TYR A 154 5.57 -10.43 -14.00
C TYR A 154 6.12 -11.75 -14.52
N ARG A 155 7.42 -11.84 -14.78
CA ARG A 155 8.08 -13.10 -15.07
C ARG A 155 8.12 -13.97 -13.82
N VAL A 156 7.62 -15.19 -13.90
CA VAL A 156 7.66 -16.15 -12.80
C VAL A 156 9.05 -16.76 -12.71
N THR A 157 9.73 -16.52 -11.59
CA THR A 157 11.11 -17.02 -11.34
C THR A 157 11.18 -17.98 -10.16
N GLY A 158 10.05 -18.17 -9.44
CA GLY A 158 9.94 -19.05 -8.28
C GLY A 158 8.74 -19.99 -8.38
N ASN A 159 8.58 -20.85 -7.38
CA ASN A 159 7.42 -21.74 -7.22
C ASN A 159 6.58 -21.30 -6.04
N ASN A 160 5.97 -20.13 -6.14
CA ASN A 160 5.24 -19.48 -5.04
C ASN A 160 3.74 -19.31 -5.32
N LYS A 161 3.19 -20.08 -6.28
CA LYS A 161 1.80 -19.95 -6.75
C LYS A 161 0.75 -19.97 -5.63
N GLU A 162 0.93 -20.83 -4.64
CA GLU A 162 0.00 -21.00 -3.51
C GLU A 162 0.38 -20.12 -2.30
N LYS A 163 1.52 -19.43 -2.34
CA LYS A 163 2.02 -18.62 -1.23
C LYS A 163 1.09 -17.43 -0.95
N ARG A 164 0.91 -17.13 0.32
CA ARG A 164 0.15 -15.98 0.83
C ARG A 164 1.05 -15.12 1.70
N VAL A 165 1.19 -13.87 1.31
CA VAL A 165 2.07 -12.90 1.96
C VAL A 165 1.24 -11.74 2.49
N ALA A 166 1.48 -11.30 3.71
CA ALA A 166 0.87 -10.09 4.26
C ALA A 166 1.94 -9.01 4.44
N LEU A 167 1.62 -7.80 3.99
CA LEU A 167 2.46 -6.61 4.08
C LEU A 167 1.70 -5.49 4.80
N PHE A 168 2.15 -5.14 6.00
CA PHE A 168 1.54 -4.11 6.83
C PHE A 168 2.28 -2.78 6.65
N ALA A 169 1.57 -1.74 6.23
CA ALA A 169 2.16 -0.44 5.96
C ALA A 169 1.16 0.72 6.08
N HIS A 170 1.23 1.69 5.19
CA HIS A 170 0.58 2.99 5.30
C HIS A 170 -0.14 3.35 4.02
N GLU A 171 -1.04 4.33 4.08
CA GLU A 171 -1.79 4.79 2.91
C GLU A 171 -0.92 5.56 1.92
N GLY A 172 -0.10 6.50 2.38
CA GLY A 172 0.77 7.27 1.48
C GLY A 172 1.70 6.35 0.69
N VAL A 173 2.28 5.36 1.37
CA VAL A 173 3.11 4.32 0.73
C VAL A 173 2.30 3.43 -0.20
N ALA A 174 1.04 3.10 0.16
CA ALA A 174 0.15 2.29 -0.69
C ALA A 174 -0.09 2.94 -2.05
N LYS A 175 -0.22 4.27 -2.10
CA LYS A 175 -0.45 5.00 -3.35
C LYS A 175 0.68 4.78 -4.35
N VAL A 176 1.93 4.79 -3.90
CA VAL A 176 3.10 4.48 -4.73
C VAL A 176 3.21 2.97 -5.00
N PHE A 177 3.06 2.14 -3.98
CA PHE A 177 3.17 0.69 -4.10
C PHE A 177 2.17 0.11 -5.11
N MET A 178 0.90 0.50 -5.02
CA MET A 178 -0.14 0.02 -5.92
C MET A 178 0.05 0.54 -7.34
N SER A 179 0.45 1.81 -7.50
CA SER A 179 0.78 2.40 -8.79
C SER A 179 1.85 1.54 -9.50
N GLU A 180 2.93 1.20 -8.80
CA GLU A 180 4.04 0.43 -9.36
C GLU A 180 3.68 -1.04 -9.63
N VAL A 181 2.99 -1.69 -8.69
CA VAL A 181 2.64 -3.13 -8.84
C VAL A 181 1.58 -3.35 -9.92
N LEU A 182 0.73 -2.38 -10.18
CA LEU A 182 -0.39 -2.51 -11.13
C LEU A 182 -0.13 -1.83 -12.47
N ASP A 183 1.04 -1.20 -12.66
CA ASP A 183 1.34 -0.37 -13.84
C ASP A 183 0.26 0.71 -14.10
N ILE A 184 -0.28 1.29 -13.01
CA ILE A 184 -1.20 2.42 -13.09
C ILE A 184 -0.41 3.68 -12.79
N PRO A 185 -0.24 4.63 -13.71
CA PRO A 185 0.50 5.86 -13.44
C PRO A 185 -0.02 6.57 -12.20
N TYR A 186 0.90 7.00 -11.33
CA TYR A 186 0.60 7.55 -10.01
C TYR A 186 -0.53 8.61 -10.00
N PRO A 187 -0.60 9.57 -10.96
CA PRO A 187 -1.67 10.56 -11.00
C PRO A 187 -3.08 9.97 -11.16
N TYR A 188 -3.18 8.79 -11.80
CA TYR A 188 -4.45 8.09 -11.92
C TYR A 188 -4.83 7.32 -10.66
N TYR A 189 -3.83 6.90 -9.87
CA TYR A 189 -4.10 6.14 -8.65
C TYR A 189 -4.39 7.06 -7.46
N VAL A 190 -3.56 8.06 -7.23
CA VAL A 190 -3.56 8.86 -6.01
C VAL A 190 -4.87 9.58 -5.72
N GLU A 191 -5.56 10.04 -6.76
CA GLU A 191 -6.79 10.82 -6.65
C GLU A 191 -8.08 9.97 -6.57
N HIS A 192 -7.98 8.66 -6.84
CA HIS A 192 -9.17 7.83 -6.97
C HIS A 192 -9.25 6.67 -5.99
N PHE A 193 -8.15 6.35 -5.29
CA PHE A 193 -8.10 5.18 -4.42
C PHE A 193 -7.64 5.54 -3.02
N GLU A 194 -8.41 5.10 -2.05
CA GLU A 194 -8.19 5.32 -0.62
C GLU A 194 -8.16 3.98 0.12
N MET A 195 -7.40 3.93 1.23
CA MET A 195 -7.37 2.77 2.11
C MET A 195 -7.84 3.12 3.51
N LYS A 196 -8.78 2.34 4.03
CA LYS A 196 -9.26 2.41 5.41
C LYS A 196 -8.24 1.79 6.37
N HIS A 197 -8.31 2.16 7.66
CA HIS A 197 -7.51 1.50 8.68
C HIS A 197 -7.83 0.00 8.72
N THR A 198 -6.80 -0.83 8.80
CA THR A 198 -6.84 -2.29 8.64
C THR A 198 -7.48 -2.79 7.34
N GLY A 199 -7.78 -1.90 6.40
CA GLY A 199 -8.28 -2.28 5.07
C GLY A 199 -7.28 -3.20 4.36
N VAL A 200 -7.79 -4.28 3.79
CA VAL A 200 -7.00 -5.29 3.07
C VAL A 200 -7.19 -5.13 1.58
N THR A 201 -6.12 -4.87 0.86
CA THR A 201 -6.07 -4.99 -0.60
C THR A 201 -5.40 -6.30 -0.96
N ALA A 202 -6.12 -7.20 -1.62
CA ALA A 202 -5.61 -8.49 -2.03
C ALA A 202 -5.20 -8.46 -3.51
N ILE A 203 -3.92 -8.65 -3.77
CA ILE A 203 -3.34 -8.71 -5.12
C ILE A 203 -3.00 -10.16 -5.42
N TYR A 204 -3.60 -10.71 -6.46
CA TYR A 204 -3.33 -12.05 -6.94
C TYR A 204 -2.38 -12.00 -8.14
N PHE A 205 -1.22 -12.63 -7.98
CA PHE A 205 -0.29 -12.88 -9.09
C PHE A 205 -0.76 -14.14 -9.82
N ASP A 206 -1.56 -13.91 -10.85
CA ASP A 206 -2.24 -14.94 -11.64
C ASP A 206 -1.30 -15.51 -12.72
N GLU A 207 -0.81 -16.71 -12.53
CA GLU A 207 0.07 -17.44 -13.46
C GLU A 207 -0.71 -18.19 -14.54
N GLY A 208 -2.04 -18.06 -14.57
CA GLY A 208 -2.90 -18.84 -15.44
C GLY A 208 -3.31 -20.19 -14.83
N ARG A 209 -4.04 -20.96 -15.64
CA ARG A 209 -4.52 -22.32 -15.32
C ARG A 209 -4.09 -23.28 -16.42
N ASN A 210 -4.32 -24.56 -16.22
CA ASN A 210 -3.92 -25.62 -17.17
C ASN A 210 -4.34 -25.35 -18.63
N ASP A 211 -5.46 -24.65 -18.84
CA ASP A 211 -5.98 -24.29 -20.17
C ASP A 211 -5.54 -22.88 -20.63
N TYR A 212 -4.86 -22.11 -19.77
CA TYR A 212 -4.41 -20.75 -19.98
C TYR A 212 -3.04 -20.56 -19.33
N ASP A 213 -2.01 -20.95 -20.05
CA ASP A 213 -0.63 -20.67 -19.66
C ASP A 213 -0.22 -19.29 -20.16
N PHE A 214 0.27 -18.43 -19.27
CA PHE A 214 0.87 -17.15 -19.65
C PHE A 214 2.36 -17.26 -20.01
N HIS A 215 2.81 -18.44 -20.43
CA HIS A 215 4.19 -18.69 -20.90
C HIS A 215 5.27 -18.24 -19.91
N GLY A 216 5.08 -18.55 -18.63
CA GLY A 216 6.02 -18.17 -17.57
C GLY A 216 5.84 -16.76 -17.02
N TYR A 217 4.71 -16.13 -17.32
CA TYR A 217 4.35 -14.82 -16.76
C TYR A 217 3.15 -14.91 -15.81
N ALA A 218 3.02 -13.90 -14.93
CA ALA A 218 1.86 -13.68 -14.08
C ALA A 218 1.31 -12.27 -14.28
N ARG A 219 0.02 -12.09 -13.99
CA ARG A 219 -0.66 -10.79 -13.95
C ARG A 219 -0.95 -10.40 -12.52
N ALA A 220 -0.62 -9.18 -12.11
CA ALA A 220 -1.09 -8.64 -10.85
C ALA A 220 -2.56 -8.22 -10.99
N ARG A 221 -3.45 -8.85 -10.21
CA ARG A 221 -4.90 -8.62 -10.26
C ARG A 221 -5.42 -8.28 -8.87
N VAL A 222 -6.09 -7.15 -8.73
CA VAL A 222 -6.74 -6.79 -7.47
C VAL A 222 -8.04 -7.57 -7.31
N LEU A 223 -8.09 -8.42 -6.31
CA LEU A 223 -9.30 -9.20 -5.97
C LEU A 223 -10.24 -8.40 -5.08
N THR A 224 -9.69 -7.63 -4.17
CA THR A 224 -10.41 -6.68 -3.32
C THR A 224 -9.54 -5.47 -3.03
N LEU A 225 -10.15 -4.30 -2.88
CA LEU A 225 -9.48 -3.06 -2.51
C LEU A 225 -9.97 -2.59 -1.15
N SER A 226 -9.03 -2.30 -0.22
CA SER A 226 -9.31 -1.72 1.10
C SER A 226 -10.48 -2.37 1.86
N ASN A 227 -10.63 -3.68 1.76
CA ASN A 227 -11.74 -4.40 2.36
C ASN A 227 -11.56 -4.55 3.88
N ASP A 228 -12.48 -4.00 4.65
CA ASP A 228 -12.52 -3.97 6.11
C ASP A 228 -13.67 -4.78 6.73
N SER A 229 -14.23 -5.74 6.00
CA SER A 229 -15.38 -6.54 6.44
C SER A 229 -15.19 -7.28 7.78
N HIS A 230 -13.95 -7.48 8.23
CA HIS A 230 -13.63 -8.01 9.54
C HIS A 230 -14.07 -7.07 10.66
N LEU A 231 -14.08 -5.75 10.44
CA LEU A 231 -14.55 -4.77 11.41
C LEU A 231 -16.06 -4.91 11.62
N PHE A 232 -16.83 -4.97 10.52
CA PHE A 232 -18.28 -5.16 10.60
C PHE A 232 -18.64 -6.44 11.35
N ARG A 233 -17.93 -7.55 11.09
CA ARG A 233 -18.17 -8.82 11.77
C ARG A 233 -17.98 -8.73 13.28
N ASP A 234 -17.00 -7.96 13.74
CA ASP A 234 -16.66 -7.80 15.16
C ASP A 234 -17.37 -6.57 15.79
N GLY A 235 -18.29 -5.90 15.07
CA GLY A 235 -19.04 -4.74 15.55
C GLY A 235 -18.20 -3.49 15.73
N LEU A 236 -17.10 -3.38 14.99
CA LEU A 236 -16.17 -2.24 15.06
C LEU A 236 -16.43 -1.23 13.93
N PRO A 237 -16.26 0.06 14.19
CA PRO A 237 -16.45 1.07 13.15
C PRO A 237 -15.30 1.06 12.15
N THR A 238 -15.62 1.38 10.90
CA THR A 238 -14.64 1.75 9.88
C THR A 238 -14.03 3.11 10.20
N THR A 239 -12.71 3.27 10.04
CA THR A 239 -12.02 4.53 10.26
C THR A 239 -11.18 5.00 9.08
N HIS A 240 -11.24 6.33 8.78
CA HIS A 240 -10.49 7.02 7.75
C HIS A 240 -9.82 8.27 8.33
N THR A 241 -8.64 8.61 7.89
CA THR A 241 -7.96 9.83 8.30
C THR A 241 -8.00 10.95 7.28
N SER A 242 -8.23 10.61 6.00
CA SER A 242 -7.98 11.52 4.88
C SER A 242 -9.21 12.21 4.33
N THR A 243 -10.40 11.65 4.51
CA THR A 243 -11.58 12.09 3.77
C THR A 243 -12.42 13.16 4.48
N GLY A 244 -12.15 13.46 5.75
CA GLY A 244 -13.04 14.31 6.56
C GLY A 244 -14.46 13.76 6.70
N LEU A 245 -14.76 12.61 6.09
CA LEU A 245 -15.98 11.86 6.34
C LEU A 245 -15.91 11.35 7.76
N ARG A 246 -16.73 11.93 8.63
CA ARG A 246 -17.00 11.33 9.92
C ARG A 246 -17.85 10.11 9.67
N GLU A 247 -17.26 9.00 9.99
CA GLU A 247 -17.84 7.72 9.75
C GLU A 247 -19.13 7.52 10.47
N GLN A 248 -20.06 7.06 9.73
CA GLN A 248 -21.17 6.24 10.25
C GLN A 248 -21.79 5.57 9.04
N TYR A 249 -21.25 4.45 8.64
CA TYR A 249 -21.99 3.55 7.78
C TYR A 249 -22.43 2.36 8.61
#